data_8c0301299f206e603d8860c2b1ad6d8e
#
_entry.id   8c0301299f206e603d8860c2b1ad6d8e
#
_cell.length_a   1.000
_cell.length_b   1.000
_cell.length_c   1.000
_cell.angle_alpha   90.00
_cell.angle_beta   90.00
_cell.angle_gamma   90.00
#
_symmetry.space_group_name_H-M   'P 1'
#
loop_
_entity.id
_entity.type
_entity.pdbx_description
1 polymer ?
#
loop_
_entity_poly.entity_id
_entity_poly.type
_entity_poly.pdbx_seq_one_letter_code
_entity_poly.pdbx_strand_id
1 'polypeptide(L)'
;MRALFTRFTTLTFLLAGIFSGPLSADENAVAMPDTLTGTVVVVNQASDTVTLIDLATMEAYRHVAVVGGPHEVAVSPDGQRAIVTNYRKRGGAVQKTLSLISLPAGETLKAIDLGEFRAPHDIHWVNDHQVVCTVEDNQALLLVNVESGEIERVFKTDRNGSHMLALSPDQRQLFSSNMSGAGSISVFDFHTGTKVKDIDTGKECEGVGVSPDGRWVWAGNRAADTVSIIDTGTLEVVKTLESPGFPYRVEFTPNGQYALLPHARSGTLMVGDVAGQRVIRYIPLEMTRVDEPSTAGVFPHPDNIHAFVTVRNDNSMLVVNLETGKTLARVEVQESPDGLAWSPVQR
;
A
#
# COMPACT_ATOMS: atom_id res chain seq x y z
N MET A 1 -23.78 -72.77 55.34
CA MET A 1 -24.82 -71.85 55.76
C MET A 1 -24.80 -70.60 54.91
N ARG A 2 -25.93 -70.29 54.27
CA ARG A 2 -26.25 -69.13 53.49
C ARG A 2 -25.40 -68.83 52.22
N ALA A 3 -25.94 -69.24 51.07
CA ALA A 3 -25.58 -68.84 49.70
C ALA A 3 -26.03 -67.40 49.42
N LEU A 4 -25.15 -66.63 48.80
CA LEU A 4 -25.51 -65.33 48.22
C LEU A 4 -25.50 -65.48 46.67
N PHE A 5 -26.67 -65.29 46.04
CA PHE A 5 -26.84 -65.25 44.61
C PHE A 5 -26.45 -63.87 44.14
N THR A 6 -25.49 -63.80 43.16
CA THR A 6 -25.17 -62.56 42.45
C THR A 6 -25.85 -62.60 41.09
N ARG A 7 -26.74 -61.63 40.87
CA ARG A 7 -27.41 -61.41 39.58
C ARG A 7 -26.47 -60.68 38.60
N PHE A 8 -26.25 -61.28 37.47
CA PHE A 8 -25.62 -60.59 36.31
C PHE A 8 -26.65 -59.75 35.58
N THR A 9 -26.45 -58.42 35.49
CA THR A 9 -27.24 -57.53 34.69
C THR A 9 -26.48 -57.26 33.37
N THR A 10 -27.08 -57.71 32.26
CA THR A 10 -26.54 -57.48 30.92
C THR A 10 -26.81 -56.05 30.53
N LEU A 11 -25.75 -55.27 30.28
CA LEU A 11 -25.82 -53.87 29.80
C LEU A 11 -25.72 -53.90 28.28
N THR A 12 -26.80 -53.56 27.60
CA THR A 12 -26.87 -53.43 26.17
C THR A 12 -26.36 -52.03 25.76
N PHE A 13 -25.20 -51.96 25.08
CA PHE A 13 -24.73 -50.72 24.49
C PHE A 13 -25.51 -50.44 23.21
N LEU A 14 -26.27 -49.31 23.21
CA LEU A 14 -26.79 -48.70 22.00
C LEU A 14 -25.66 -47.88 21.34
N LEU A 15 -25.23 -48.30 20.14
CA LEU A 15 -24.37 -47.46 19.28
C LEU A 15 -25.23 -46.32 18.71
N ALA A 16 -25.06 -45.10 19.23
CA ALA A 16 -25.58 -43.91 18.58
C ALA A 16 -24.67 -43.58 17.36
N GLY A 17 -25.19 -43.76 16.16
CA GLY A 17 -24.55 -43.35 14.93
C GLY A 17 -24.44 -41.83 14.90
N ILE A 18 -23.21 -41.30 14.83
CA ILE A 18 -22.94 -39.89 14.59
C ILE A 18 -23.14 -39.65 13.09
N PHE A 19 -24.31 -39.07 12.75
CA PHE A 19 -24.53 -38.48 11.42
C PHE A 19 -23.65 -37.22 11.33
N SER A 20 -22.51 -37.29 10.63
CA SER A 20 -21.82 -36.12 10.13
C SER A 20 -22.58 -35.60 8.94
N GLY A 21 -23.48 -34.64 9.18
CA GLY A 21 -24.03 -33.80 8.09
C GLY A 21 -22.92 -32.96 7.46
N PRO A 22 -23.03 -32.61 6.18
CA PRO A 22 -22.06 -31.71 5.56
C PRO A 22 -22.06 -30.39 6.35
N LEU A 23 -20.87 -29.88 6.70
CA LEU A 23 -20.69 -28.53 7.19
C LEU A 23 -21.38 -27.58 6.20
N SER A 24 -22.40 -26.87 6.68
CA SER A 24 -23.04 -25.81 5.91
C SER A 24 -21.93 -24.80 5.56
N ALA A 25 -21.80 -24.50 4.26
CA ALA A 25 -21.02 -23.35 3.81
C ALA A 25 -21.49 -22.12 4.59
N ASP A 26 -20.54 -21.31 5.03
CA ASP A 26 -20.78 -20.10 5.79
C ASP A 26 -21.75 -19.19 4.99
N GLU A 27 -22.99 -19.06 5.43
CA GLU A 27 -24.03 -18.27 4.75
C GLU A 27 -23.69 -16.76 4.70
N ASN A 28 -22.55 -16.35 5.25
CA ASN A 28 -22.04 -14.99 5.26
C ASN A 28 -20.88 -14.75 4.28
N ALA A 29 -20.51 -15.71 3.43
CA ALA A 29 -19.50 -15.45 2.40
C ALA A 29 -20.07 -14.41 1.42
N VAL A 30 -19.57 -13.18 1.51
CA VAL A 30 -19.90 -12.12 0.55
C VAL A 30 -19.31 -12.56 -0.80
N ALA A 31 -20.20 -12.81 -1.78
CA ALA A 31 -19.75 -13.16 -3.12
C ALA A 31 -18.85 -12.03 -3.66
N MET A 32 -17.63 -12.39 -4.10
CA MET A 32 -16.75 -11.43 -4.72
C MET A 32 -17.33 -10.97 -6.07
N PRO A 33 -17.23 -9.66 -6.38
CA PRO A 33 -17.67 -9.16 -7.67
C PRO A 33 -16.85 -9.77 -8.82
N ASP A 34 -17.47 -10.27 -9.87
CA ASP A 34 -16.83 -10.78 -11.09
C ASP A 34 -15.96 -9.72 -11.80
N THR A 35 -16.05 -8.46 -11.37
CA THR A 35 -15.31 -7.32 -11.90
C THR A 35 -13.90 -7.18 -11.31
N LEU A 36 -13.60 -7.84 -10.19
CA LEU A 36 -12.27 -7.80 -9.58
C LEU A 36 -11.34 -8.79 -10.31
N THR A 37 -10.56 -8.27 -11.23
CA THR A 37 -9.63 -9.04 -12.07
C THR A 37 -8.25 -8.40 -12.07
N GLY A 38 -7.25 -9.16 -12.53
CA GLY A 38 -5.86 -8.71 -12.58
C GLY A 38 -5.01 -9.29 -11.45
N THR A 39 -3.81 -8.77 -11.33
CA THR A 39 -2.81 -9.18 -10.34
C THR A 39 -2.54 -8.05 -9.35
N VAL A 40 -2.67 -8.31 -8.05
CA VAL A 40 -2.14 -7.40 -7.02
C VAL A 40 -0.73 -7.83 -6.63
N VAL A 41 0.16 -6.86 -6.57
CA VAL A 41 1.56 -6.99 -6.19
C VAL A 41 1.72 -6.40 -4.80
N VAL A 42 2.13 -7.21 -3.81
CA VAL A 42 2.30 -6.76 -2.41
C VAL A 42 3.75 -6.97 -2.01
N VAL A 43 4.43 -5.92 -1.54
CA VAL A 43 5.78 -6.07 -0.99
C VAL A 43 5.72 -6.55 0.46
N ASN A 44 6.61 -7.48 0.84
CA ASN A 44 6.72 -8.03 2.18
C ASN A 44 8.09 -7.68 2.75
N GLN A 45 8.13 -6.60 3.53
CA GLN A 45 9.37 -5.96 3.95
C GLN A 45 10.27 -6.89 4.79
N ALA A 46 9.67 -7.65 5.69
CA ALA A 46 10.44 -8.52 6.60
C ALA A 46 10.85 -9.86 5.98
N SER A 47 10.18 -10.27 4.90
CA SER A 47 10.48 -11.53 4.18
C SER A 47 11.41 -11.34 2.98
N ASP A 48 11.80 -10.11 2.64
CA ASP A 48 12.59 -9.81 1.45
C ASP A 48 11.94 -10.33 0.14
N THR A 49 10.61 -10.26 0.04
CA THR A 49 9.83 -10.80 -1.08
C THR A 49 8.74 -9.87 -1.57
N VAL A 50 8.18 -10.24 -2.72
CA VAL A 50 6.92 -9.70 -3.26
C VAL A 50 5.94 -10.85 -3.41
N THR A 51 4.69 -10.66 -2.98
CA THR A 51 3.58 -11.61 -3.21
C THR A 51 2.75 -11.15 -4.40
N LEU A 52 2.48 -12.07 -5.33
CA LEU A 52 1.54 -11.88 -6.44
C LEU A 52 0.22 -12.57 -6.10
N ILE A 53 -0.88 -11.82 -6.19
CA ILE A 53 -2.24 -12.27 -5.85
C ILE A 53 -3.09 -12.20 -7.12
N ASP A 54 -3.75 -13.30 -7.46
CA ASP A 54 -4.77 -13.36 -8.51
C ASP A 54 -6.11 -12.89 -7.93
N LEU A 55 -6.64 -11.78 -8.41
CA LEU A 55 -7.90 -11.24 -7.93
C LEU A 55 -9.12 -12.07 -8.30
N ALA A 56 -9.07 -12.84 -9.40
CA ALA A 56 -10.19 -13.70 -9.79
C ALA A 56 -10.39 -14.87 -8.82
N THR A 57 -9.31 -15.36 -8.20
CA THR A 57 -9.35 -16.47 -7.22
C THR A 57 -9.14 -16.03 -5.79
N MET A 58 -8.67 -14.78 -5.56
CA MET A 58 -8.23 -14.28 -4.26
C MET A 58 -7.11 -15.11 -3.63
N GLU A 59 -6.24 -15.68 -4.46
CA GLU A 59 -5.12 -16.50 -4.01
C GLU A 59 -3.78 -15.86 -4.27
N ALA A 60 -2.91 -15.90 -3.25
CA ALA A 60 -1.49 -15.63 -3.42
C ALA A 60 -0.85 -16.81 -4.18
N TYR A 61 -0.50 -16.59 -5.44
CA TYR A 61 -0.01 -17.68 -6.28
C TYR A 61 1.52 -17.71 -6.42
N ARG A 62 2.21 -16.65 -6.03
CA ARG A 62 3.66 -16.58 -6.12
C ARG A 62 4.28 -15.64 -5.11
N HIS A 63 5.44 -16.04 -4.57
CA HIS A 63 6.33 -15.20 -3.80
C HIS A 63 7.65 -15.05 -4.55
N VAL A 64 8.04 -13.81 -4.86
CA VAL A 64 9.23 -13.48 -5.64
C VAL A 64 10.27 -12.88 -4.71
N ALA A 65 11.46 -13.47 -4.65
CA ALA A 65 12.57 -12.93 -3.89
C ALA A 65 13.11 -11.64 -4.53
N VAL A 66 13.37 -10.62 -3.70
CA VAL A 66 14.00 -9.36 -4.10
C VAL A 66 15.29 -9.14 -3.31
N VAL A 67 16.02 -8.06 -3.61
CA VAL A 67 17.36 -7.84 -3.00
C VAL A 67 17.28 -7.69 -1.48
N GLY A 68 16.22 -7.05 -0.97
CA GLY A 68 15.96 -7.02 0.47
C GLY A 68 15.40 -5.72 1.00
N GLY A 69 14.56 -5.85 2.05
CA GLY A 69 13.84 -4.75 2.65
C GLY A 69 12.96 -4.00 1.66
N PRO A 70 12.15 -4.69 0.82
CA PRO A 70 11.28 -4.02 -0.14
C PRO A 70 10.29 -3.13 0.60
N HIS A 71 9.96 -1.97 0.01
CA HIS A 71 9.08 -1.01 0.69
C HIS A 71 7.89 -0.59 -0.16
N GLU A 72 8.14 -0.03 -1.35
CA GLU A 72 7.07 0.36 -2.27
C GLU A 72 7.24 -0.36 -3.61
N VAL A 73 6.14 -0.42 -4.37
CA VAL A 73 6.08 -1.05 -5.68
C VAL A 73 5.19 -0.24 -6.61
N ALA A 74 5.61 -0.12 -7.86
CA ALA A 74 4.80 0.45 -8.92
C ALA A 74 4.72 -0.50 -10.11
N VAL A 75 3.54 -0.61 -10.72
CA VAL A 75 3.29 -1.38 -11.94
C VAL A 75 3.46 -0.47 -13.15
N SER A 76 4.12 -0.98 -14.20
CA SER A 76 4.34 -0.24 -15.45
C SER A 76 3.03 0.11 -16.17
N PRO A 77 3.00 1.16 -17.00
CA PRO A 77 1.78 1.58 -17.71
C PRO A 77 1.14 0.47 -18.54
N ASP A 78 1.94 -0.44 -19.11
CA ASP A 78 1.48 -1.61 -19.88
C ASP A 78 1.01 -2.79 -18.99
N GLY A 79 1.18 -2.69 -17.68
CA GLY A 79 0.83 -3.73 -16.70
C GLY A 79 1.77 -4.94 -16.68
N GLN A 80 2.80 -4.99 -17.52
CA GLN A 80 3.62 -6.20 -17.71
C GLN A 80 4.79 -6.32 -16.72
N ARG A 81 5.12 -5.25 -16.01
CA ARG A 81 6.26 -5.20 -15.09
C ARG A 81 5.89 -4.52 -13.78
N ALA A 82 6.53 -4.96 -12.71
CA ALA A 82 6.53 -4.28 -11.43
C ALA A 82 7.96 -3.86 -11.07
N ILE A 83 8.14 -2.67 -10.51
CA ILE A 83 9.41 -2.19 -9.98
C ILE A 83 9.28 -1.93 -8.49
N VAL A 84 10.25 -2.41 -7.72
CA VAL A 84 10.22 -2.45 -6.25
C VAL A 84 11.42 -1.70 -5.71
N THR A 85 11.21 -0.83 -4.75
CA THR A 85 12.30 -0.21 -3.99
C THR A 85 12.83 -1.17 -2.95
N ASN A 86 14.15 -1.40 -2.94
CA ASN A 86 14.83 -2.11 -1.86
C ASN A 86 15.39 -1.08 -0.88
N TYR A 87 14.70 -0.88 0.23
CA TYR A 87 14.92 0.26 1.12
C TYR A 87 15.88 -0.04 2.28
N ARG A 88 15.42 -0.78 3.25
CA ARG A 88 16.19 -1.16 4.45
C ARG A 88 15.76 -2.54 4.95
N LYS A 89 16.71 -3.43 5.13
CA LYS A 89 16.44 -4.69 5.82
C LYS A 89 16.14 -4.43 7.30
N ARG A 90 15.19 -5.13 7.86
CA ARG A 90 14.88 -5.03 9.29
C ARG A 90 16.11 -5.36 10.13
N GLY A 91 16.64 -4.36 10.85
CA GLY A 91 17.88 -4.50 11.63
C GLY A 91 19.16 -4.68 10.81
N GLY A 92 19.12 -4.40 9.50
CA GLY A 92 20.19 -4.63 8.55
C GLY A 92 20.67 -3.42 7.77
N ALA A 93 21.41 -3.69 6.70
CA ALA A 93 22.02 -2.67 5.86
C ALA A 93 21.00 -1.87 5.06
N VAL A 94 21.26 -0.60 4.88
CA VAL A 94 20.53 0.28 3.95
C VAL A 94 20.81 -0.18 2.52
N GLN A 95 19.76 -0.35 1.74
CA GLN A 95 19.84 -0.78 0.36
C GLN A 95 19.96 0.42 -0.59
N LYS A 96 20.29 0.13 -1.85
CA LYS A 96 20.50 1.11 -2.92
C LYS A 96 20.12 0.58 -4.30
N THR A 97 19.11 -0.28 -4.35
CA THR A 97 18.72 -0.93 -5.60
C THR A 97 17.22 -0.87 -5.82
N LEU A 98 16.82 -1.01 -7.08
CA LEU A 98 15.44 -1.28 -7.48
C LEU A 98 15.39 -2.69 -8.06
N SER A 99 14.34 -3.48 -7.76
CA SER A 99 14.12 -4.80 -8.36
C SER A 99 13.02 -4.70 -9.42
N LEU A 100 13.31 -5.13 -10.64
CA LEU A 100 12.36 -5.19 -11.75
C LEU A 100 11.87 -6.64 -11.91
N ILE A 101 10.55 -6.83 -11.98
CA ILE A 101 9.87 -8.13 -11.98
C ILE A 101 8.90 -8.16 -13.17
N SER A 102 8.81 -9.30 -13.89
CA SER A 102 7.79 -9.52 -14.91
C SER A 102 6.43 -9.90 -14.30
N LEU A 103 5.35 -9.51 -14.93
CA LEU A 103 3.98 -9.86 -14.55
C LEU A 103 3.27 -10.57 -15.71
N PRO A 104 2.40 -11.55 -15.45
CA PRO A 104 2.10 -12.15 -14.15
C PRO A 104 3.08 -13.26 -13.74
N ALA A 105 4.12 -13.54 -14.57
CA ALA A 105 5.03 -14.67 -14.35
C ALA A 105 5.79 -14.59 -13.02
N GLY A 106 6.08 -13.38 -12.53
CA GLY A 106 6.82 -13.16 -11.29
C GLY A 106 8.28 -13.61 -11.42
N GLU A 107 8.93 -13.27 -12.53
CA GLU A 107 10.36 -13.52 -12.74
C GLU A 107 11.13 -12.23 -12.44
N THR A 108 12.20 -12.33 -11.65
CA THR A 108 13.12 -11.21 -11.45
C THR A 108 13.89 -10.96 -12.74
N LEU A 109 13.65 -9.79 -13.36
CA LEU A 109 14.30 -9.42 -14.62
C LEU A 109 15.70 -8.86 -14.37
N LYS A 110 15.82 -7.95 -13.41
CA LYS A 110 17.10 -7.39 -12.97
C LYS A 110 16.99 -6.59 -11.66
N ALA A 111 18.15 -6.29 -11.06
CA ALA A 111 18.32 -5.28 -10.03
C ALA A 111 19.06 -4.07 -10.63
N ILE A 112 18.53 -2.87 -10.42
CA ILE A 112 19.13 -1.60 -10.86
C ILE A 112 19.88 -1.02 -9.65
N ASP A 113 21.21 -0.85 -9.75
CA ASP A 113 22.03 -0.23 -8.72
C ASP A 113 21.99 1.31 -8.87
N LEU A 114 21.60 2.00 -7.81
CA LEU A 114 21.53 3.47 -7.76
C LEU A 114 22.86 4.14 -7.37
N GLY A 115 23.97 3.39 -7.36
CA GLY A 115 25.31 3.93 -7.11
C GLY A 115 25.51 4.44 -5.68
N GLU A 116 25.69 5.75 -5.53
CA GLU A 116 25.85 6.41 -4.23
C GLU A 116 24.52 6.70 -3.52
N PHE A 117 23.41 6.61 -4.23
CA PHE A 117 22.08 6.92 -3.70
C PHE A 117 21.53 5.76 -2.90
N ARG A 118 21.02 6.04 -1.71
CA ARG A 118 20.67 5.03 -0.70
C ARG A 118 19.27 5.23 -0.16
N ALA A 119 18.70 4.14 0.36
CA ALA A 119 17.38 4.10 0.94
C ALA A 119 16.30 4.57 -0.05
N PRO A 120 16.17 3.94 -1.25
CA PRO A 120 15.04 4.20 -2.13
C PRO A 120 13.76 3.77 -1.43
N HIS A 121 12.80 4.72 -1.29
CA HIS A 121 11.61 4.48 -0.51
C HIS A 121 10.36 4.37 -1.39
N ASP A 122 9.93 5.44 -2.02
CA ASP A 122 8.78 5.46 -2.91
C ASP A 122 9.19 5.47 -4.38
N ILE A 123 8.27 5.02 -5.27
CA ILE A 123 8.56 4.86 -6.68
C ILE A 123 7.31 4.95 -7.55
N HIS A 124 7.39 5.74 -8.63
CA HIS A 124 6.33 5.86 -9.63
C HIS A 124 6.88 5.74 -11.06
N TRP A 125 6.13 5.10 -11.95
CA TRP A 125 6.43 5.13 -13.37
C TRP A 125 6.06 6.49 -13.96
N VAL A 126 6.96 7.03 -14.79
CA VAL A 126 6.74 8.24 -15.58
C VAL A 126 6.22 7.86 -16.99
N ASN A 127 6.79 6.82 -17.55
CA ASN A 127 6.44 6.20 -18.82
C ASN A 127 7.00 4.77 -18.87
N ASP A 128 6.93 4.08 -20.01
CA ASP A 128 7.37 2.69 -20.14
C ASP A 128 8.87 2.44 -19.87
N HIS A 129 9.68 3.50 -19.83
CA HIS A 129 11.14 3.40 -19.70
C HIS A 129 11.73 4.11 -18.48
N GLN A 130 10.95 4.95 -17.82
CA GLN A 130 11.45 5.81 -16.76
C GLN A 130 10.59 5.69 -15.49
N VAL A 131 11.29 5.69 -14.36
CA VAL A 131 10.67 5.79 -13.03
C VAL A 131 11.27 6.97 -12.27
N VAL A 132 10.49 7.55 -11.37
CA VAL A 132 10.99 8.47 -10.35
C VAL A 132 10.88 7.80 -8.99
N CYS A 133 11.94 7.88 -8.18
CA CYS A 133 11.96 7.34 -6.82
C CYS A 133 12.60 8.30 -5.83
N THR A 134 12.16 8.26 -4.57
CA THR A 134 12.83 8.98 -3.47
C THR A 134 14.05 8.20 -2.99
N VAL A 135 15.07 8.91 -2.51
CA VAL A 135 16.26 8.34 -1.86
C VAL A 135 16.53 9.11 -0.57
N GLU A 136 16.02 8.57 0.54
CA GLU A 136 15.95 9.29 1.83
C GLU A 136 17.29 9.76 2.35
N ASP A 137 18.32 8.89 2.33
CA ASP A 137 19.63 9.21 2.88
C ASP A 137 20.32 10.33 2.10
N ASN A 138 19.91 10.58 0.85
CA ASN A 138 20.52 11.60 -0.03
C ASN A 138 19.66 12.87 -0.14
N GLN A 139 18.51 12.95 0.54
CA GLN A 139 17.60 14.11 0.48
C GLN A 139 17.25 14.48 -0.97
N ALA A 140 16.84 13.47 -1.75
CA ALA A 140 16.63 13.65 -3.18
C ALA A 140 15.58 12.68 -3.74
N LEU A 141 15.17 12.97 -4.98
CA LEU A 141 14.49 12.04 -5.86
C LEU A 141 15.34 11.82 -7.10
N LEU A 142 15.18 10.67 -7.73
CA LEU A 142 15.92 10.27 -8.93
C LEU A 142 14.95 9.96 -10.06
N LEU A 143 15.22 10.48 -11.25
CA LEU A 143 14.64 9.98 -12.49
C LEU A 143 15.60 8.91 -13.03
N VAL A 144 15.13 7.68 -13.16
CA VAL A 144 15.95 6.52 -13.52
C VAL A 144 15.38 5.87 -14.77
N ASN A 145 16.23 5.60 -15.75
CA ASN A 145 15.90 4.79 -16.91
C ASN A 145 15.96 3.31 -16.52
N VAL A 146 14.85 2.60 -16.65
CA VAL A 146 14.77 1.20 -16.19
C VAL A 146 15.53 0.23 -17.10
N GLU A 147 15.76 0.59 -18.38
CA GLU A 147 16.44 -0.29 -19.33
C GLU A 147 17.97 -0.18 -19.17
N SER A 148 18.51 1.03 -19.13
CA SER A 148 19.95 1.25 -18.95
C SER A 148 20.41 1.21 -17.48
N GLY A 149 19.52 1.56 -16.54
CA GLY A 149 19.85 1.81 -15.13
C GLY A 149 20.47 3.20 -14.89
N GLU A 150 20.52 4.05 -15.91
CA GLU A 150 21.07 5.41 -15.83
C GLU A 150 20.18 6.32 -14.98
N ILE A 151 20.82 7.11 -14.09
CA ILE A 151 20.16 8.20 -13.37
C ILE A 151 20.19 9.44 -14.25
N GLU A 152 19.06 9.75 -14.88
CA GLU A 152 18.96 10.85 -15.84
C GLU A 152 18.81 12.22 -15.17
N ARG A 153 18.26 12.25 -13.94
CA ARG A 153 18.09 13.49 -13.18
C ARG A 153 18.04 13.24 -11.68
N VAL A 154 18.54 14.23 -10.95
CA VAL A 154 18.46 14.28 -9.48
C VAL A 154 17.70 15.53 -9.06
N PHE A 155 16.66 15.36 -8.26
CA PHE A 155 15.87 16.45 -7.65
C PHE A 155 16.25 16.56 -6.18
N LYS A 156 16.99 17.61 -5.81
CA LYS A 156 17.43 17.78 -4.42
C LYS A 156 16.38 18.48 -3.58
N THR A 157 15.88 17.79 -2.56
CA THR A 157 14.92 18.37 -1.60
C THR A 157 15.62 19.26 -0.58
N ASP A 158 16.90 18.97 -0.26
CA ASP A 158 17.65 19.59 0.83
C ASP A 158 16.90 19.52 2.16
N ARG A 159 16.06 18.46 2.30
CA ARG A 159 15.23 18.18 3.46
C ARG A 159 15.44 16.75 3.93
N ASN A 160 15.53 16.56 5.22
CA ASN A 160 15.65 15.21 5.78
C ASN A 160 14.31 14.45 5.65
N GLY A 161 14.42 13.16 5.32
CA GLY A 161 13.26 12.27 5.21
C GLY A 161 12.43 12.56 3.97
N SER A 162 13.07 12.71 2.80
CA SER A 162 12.38 12.74 1.49
C SER A 162 11.74 11.36 1.28
N HIS A 163 10.46 11.26 1.58
CA HIS A 163 9.81 9.98 1.89
C HIS A 163 8.93 9.47 0.75
N MET A 164 7.74 10.05 0.60
CA MET A 164 6.83 9.71 -0.50
C MET A 164 6.90 10.76 -1.61
N LEU A 165 6.43 10.39 -2.78
CA LEU A 165 6.35 11.27 -3.93
C LEU A 165 4.98 11.20 -4.62
N ALA A 166 4.63 12.25 -5.35
CA ALA A 166 3.51 12.26 -6.26
C ALA A 166 3.84 13.10 -7.49
N LEU A 167 3.53 12.58 -8.68
CA LEU A 167 3.70 13.27 -9.94
C LEU A 167 2.34 13.78 -10.41
N SER A 168 2.25 15.08 -10.81
CA SER A 168 1.00 15.59 -11.36
C SER A 168 0.62 14.85 -12.66
N PRO A 169 -0.69 14.67 -12.97
CA PRO A 169 -1.14 13.93 -14.15
C PRO A 169 -0.62 14.48 -15.48
N ASP A 170 -0.34 15.79 -15.53
CA ASP A 170 0.27 16.46 -16.68
C ASP A 170 1.81 16.38 -16.69
N GLN A 171 2.39 15.71 -15.68
CA GLN A 171 3.83 15.55 -15.48
C GLN A 171 4.63 16.86 -15.41
N ARG A 172 4.02 17.95 -14.96
CA ARG A 172 4.72 19.24 -14.81
C ARG A 172 5.28 19.45 -13.40
N GLN A 173 4.59 18.94 -12.40
CA GLN A 173 4.97 19.13 -11.00
C GLN A 173 5.24 17.79 -10.34
N LEU A 174 6.37 17.72 -9.63
CA LEU A 174 6.74 16.59 -8.78
C LEU A 174 6.74 17.07 -7.34
N PHE A 175 6.05 16.34 -6.49
CA PHE A 175 5.91 16.61 -5.07
C PHE A 175 6.63 15.52 -4.26
N SER A 176 7.33 15.91 -3.21
CA SER A 176 7.93 14.96 -2.25
C SER A 176 7.60 15.36 -0.83
N SER A 177 7.06 14.43 -0.05
CA SER A 177 6.91 14.64 1.38
C SER A 177 8.27 14.56 2.09
N ASN A 178 8.46 15.44 3.08
CA ASN A 178 9.64 15.47 3.94
C ASN A 178 9.18 15.22 5.37
N MET A 179 9.49 14.06 5.87
CA MET A 179 8.96 13.54 7.13
C MET A 179 9.62 14.15 8.37
N SER A 180 10.84 14.68 8.26
CA SER A 180 11.59 15.16 9.41
C SER A 180 11.14 16.55 9.90
N GLY A 181 11.12 16.73 11.20
CA GLY A 181 10.83 18.02 11.82
C GLY A 181 9.35 18.41 11.78
N ALA A 182 9.07 19.63 11.32
CA ALA A 182 7.71 20.16 11.22
C ALA A 182 6.89 19.52 10.09
N GLY A 183 7.57 18.85 9.16
CA GLY A 183 6.96 18.29 7.95
C GLY A 183 6.75 19.33 6.85
N SER A 184 7.00 18.94 5.62
CA SER A 184 6.79 19.80 4.45
C SER A 184 6.62 18.98 3.17
N ILE A 185 6.17 19.65 2.11
CA ILE A 185 6.19 19.14 0.73
C ILE A 185 7.19 19.97 -0.07
N SER A 186 8.21 19.32 -0.68
CA SER A 186 9.06 19.94 -1.69
C SER A 186 8.41 19.82 -3.05
N VAL A 187 8.33 20.91 -3.80
CA VAL A 187 7.73 20.99 -5.14
C VAL A 187 8.81 21.28 -6.16
N PHE A 188 8.80 20.51 -7.26
CA PHE A 188 9.72 20.68 -8.37
C PHE A 188 8.97 20.89 -9.69
N ASP A 189 9.54 21.69 -10.57
CA ASP A 189 9.25 21.59 -11.99
C ASP A 189 9.91 20.29 -12.52
N PHE A 190 9.08 19.34 -12.95
CA PHE A 190 9.55 18.01 -13.30
C PHE A 190 10.46 18.01 -14.54
N HIS A 191 10.19 18.89 -15.53
CA HIS A 191 10.94 18.93 -16.76
C HIS A 191 12.32 19.57 -16.61
N THR A 192 12.42 20.62 -15.80
CA THR A 192 13.71 21.31 -15.57
C THR A 192 14.50 20.73 -14.41
N GLY A 193 13.83 20.04 -13.49
CA GLY A 193 14.41 19.56 -12.23
C GLY A 193 14.57 20.66 -11.18
N THR A 194 14.06 21.87 -11.45
CA THR A 194 14.21 23.01 -10.56
C THR A 194 13.24 22.90 -9.38
N LYS A 195 13.76 23.06 -8.18
CA LYS A 195 12.94 23.17 -6.97
C LYS A 195 12.20 24.51 -7.00
N VAL A 196 10.88 24.45 -6.92
CA VAL A 196 9.99 25.63 -6.99
C VAL A 196 9.72 26.19 -5.60
N LYS A 197 9.37 25.32 -4.64
CA LYS A 197 8.94 25.73 -3.31
C LYS A 197 9.04 24.57 -2.32
N ASP A 198 9.23 24.90 -1.03
CA ASP A 198 8.86 24.03 0.09
C ASP A 198 7.57 24.58 0.71
N ILE A 199 6.60 23.71 0.97
CA ILE A 199 5.32 24.04 1.57
C ILE A 199 5.27 23.41 2.95
N ASP A 200 5.20 24.21 4.00
CA ASP A 200 5.05 23.70 5.36
C ASP A 200 3.67 23.05 5.51
N THR A 201 3.62 21.88 6.13
CA THR A 201 2.40 21.08 6.34
C THR A 201 2.16 20.83 7.83
N GLY A 202 2.26 19.61 8.27
CA GLY A 202 2.15 19.19 9.66
C GLY A 202 3.25 18.20 10.03
N LYS A 203 3.44 18.01 11.32
CA LYS A 203 4.51 17.17 11.87
C LYS A 203 4.51 15.77 11.28
N GLU A 204 5.69 15.35 10.82
CA GLU A 204 5.93 14.09 10.15
C GLU A 204 5.01 13.89 8.94
N CYS A 205 5.15 14.78 7.94
CA CYS A 205 4.48 14.65 6.66
C CYS A 205 4.94 13.37 5.96
N GLU A 206 4.08 12.35 5.94
CA GLU A 206 4.38 11.00 5.50
C GLU A 206 3.87 10.76 4.07
N GLY A 207 2.58 10.50 3.91
CA GLY A 207 1.95 10.25 2.62
C GLY A 207 1.70 11.52 1.84
N VAL A 208 1.80 11.43 0.51
CA VAL A 208 1.44 12.50 -0.42
C VAL A 208 0.80 11.90 -1.66
N GLY A 209 -0.29 12.50 -2.13
CA GLY A 209 -0.94 12.14 -3.38
C GLY A 209 -1.45 13.38 -4.11
N VAL A 210 -1.53 13.30 -5.44
CA VAL A 210 -2.13 14.34 -6.30
C VAL A 210 -3.46 13.83 -6.83
N SER A 211 -4.51 14.65 -6.74
CA SER A 211 -5.82 14.30 -7.30
C SER A 211 -5.75 14.08 -8.82
N PRO A 212 -6.58 13.19 -9.41
CA PRO A 212 -6.53 12.86 -10.85
C PRO A 212 -6.78 14.06 -11.79
N ASP A 213 -7.46 15.11 -11.30
CA ASP A 213 -7.62 16.37 -12.05
C ASP A 213 -6.40 17.30 -11.94
N GLY A 214 -5.39 16.91 -11.17
CA GLY A 214 -4.16 17.67 -10.93
C GLY A 214 -4.29 18.89 -10.04
N ARG A 215 -5.48 19.14 -9.46
CA ARG A 215 -5.76 20.38 -8.74
C ARG A 215 -5.33 20.37 -7.29
N TRP A 216 -5.38 19.21 -6.63
CA TRP A 216 -5.15 19.11 -5.20
C TRP A 216 -4.02 18.14 -4.87
N VAL A 217 -3.16 18.54 -3.95
CA VAL A 217 -2.28 17.61 -3.23
C VAL A 217 -2.83 17.41 -1.83
N TRP A 218 -2.99 16.16 -1.43
CA TRP A 218 -3.28 15.82 -0.04
C TRP A 218 -2.05 15.21 0.59
N ALA A 219 -1.74 15.65 1.82
CA ALA A 219 -0.56 15.24 2.56
C ALA A 219 -0.95 14.78 3.97
N GLY A 220 -0.63 13.53 4.31
CA GLY A 220 -0.87 12.95 5.62
C GLY A 220 0.22 13.34 6.60
N ASN A 221 -0.12 14.07 7.65
CA ASN A 221 0.79 14.51 8.70
C ASN A 221 0.63 13.56 9.89
N ARG A 222 1.37 12.45 9.87
CA ARG A 222 1.09 11.31 10.74
C ARG A 222 1.23 11.59 12.23
N ALA A 223 2.21 12.42 12.64
CA ALA A 223 2.41 12.75 14.05
C ALA A 223 1.60 13.97 14.50
N ALA A 224 0.99 14.71 13.57
CA ALA A 224 0.05 15.78 13.87
C ALA A 224 -1.40 15.29 13.86
N ASP A 225 -1.66 14.05 13.40
CA ASP A 225 -3.02 13.54 13.21
C ASP A 225 -3.89 14.44 12.33
N THR A 226 -3.30 15.00 11.27
CA THR A 226 -3.98 15.89 10.33
C THR A 226 -3.68 15.54 8.87
N VAL A 227 -4.49 16.08 7.96
CA VAL A 227 -4.24 16.05 6.51
C VAL A 227 -4.23 17.47 6.00
N SER A 228 -3.15 17.87 5.34
CA SER A 228 -3.04 19.16 4.65
C SER A 228 -3.52 19.01 3.21
N ILE A 229 -4.36 19.94 2.75
CA ILE A 229 -4.81 20.05 1.36
C ILE A 229 -4.16 21.26 0.73
N ILE A 230 -3.44 21.05 -0.37
CA ILE A 230 -2.65 22.07 -1.05
C ILE A 230 -3.26 22.29 -2.44
N ASP A 231 -3.44 23.55 -2.84
CA ASP A 231 -3.81 23.93 -4.20
C ASP A 231 -2.53 23.95 -5.07
N THR A 232 -2.52 23.17 -6.16
CA THR A 232 -1.34 23.02 -7.03
C THR A 232 -1.03 24.27 -7.85
N GLY A 233 -2.01 25.13 -8.07
CA GLY A 233 -1.84 26.38 -8.82
C GLY A 233 -1.21 27.49 -7.97
N THR A 234 -1.56 27.57 -6.69
CA THR A 234 -1.01 28.57 -5.76
C THR A 234 0.16 28.04 -4.93
N LEU A 235 0.29 26.73 -4.81
CA LEU A 235 1.24 26.04 -3.93
C LEU A 235 1.12 26.47 -2.47
N GLU A 236 -0.12 26.54 -1.99
CA GLU A 236 -0.45 26.92 -0.62
C GLU A 236 -1.39 25.91 0.03
N VAL A 237 -1.23 25.68 1.34
CA VAL A 237 -2.19 24.90 2.12
C VAL A 237 -3.49 25.69 2.21
N VAL A 238 -4.54 25.20 1.58
CA VAL A 238 -5.87 25.84 1.59
C VAL A 238 -6.77 25.30 2.68
N LYS A 239 -6.46 24.10 3.21
CA LYS A 239 -7.23 23.48 4.28
C LYS A 239 -6.39 22.45 5.04
N THR A 240 -6.66 22.33 6.33
CA THR A 240 -6.17 21.23 7.17
C THR A 240 -7.36 20.53 7.78
N LEU A 241 -7.39 19.19 7.64
CA LEU A 241 -8.42 18.33 8.20
C LEU A 241 -7.87 17.62 9.43
N GLU A 242 -8.67 17.51 10.48
CA GLU A 242 -8.40 16.59 11.58
C GLU A 242 -8.51 15.14 11.08
N SER A 243 -7.51 14.32 11.39
CA SER A 243 -7.41 12.94 10.89
C SER A 243 -6.73 12.05 11.95
N PRO A 244 -7.38 11.82 13.09
CA PRO A 244 -6.77 11.12 14.22
C PRO A 244 -6.54 9.64 13.90
N GLY A 245 -5.41 9.09 14.34
CA GLY A 245 -5.08 7.67 14.16
C GLY A 245 -3.87 7.42 13.27
N PHE A 246 -3.04 8.43 13.00
CA PHE A 246 -1.80 8.31 12.26
C PHE A 246 -2.02 8.10 10.75
N PRO A 247 -2.51 9.12 9.99
CA PRO A 247 -2.67 9.03 8.54
C PRO A 247 -1.33 8.72 7.87
N TYR A 248 -1.31 7.62 7.07
CA TYR A 248 -0.05 7.03 6.61
C TYR A 248 0.21 7.27 5.12
N ARG A 249 -0.55 6.66 4.22
CA ARG A 249 -0.46 6.86 2.77
C ARG A 249 -1.60 7.73 2.27
N VAL A 250 -1.49 8.25 1.06
CA VAL A 250 -2.56 9.01 0.40
C VAL A 250 -2.70 8.52 -1.03
N GLU A 251 -3.85 7.94 -1.36
CA GLU A 251 -4.20 7.54 -2.70
C GLU A 251 -5.57 8.11 -3.11
N PHE A 252 -5.76 8.33 -4.40
CA PHE A 252 -7.03 8.82 -4.92
C PHE A 252 -7.71 7.76 -5.80
N THR A 253 -9.03 7.64 -5.69
CA THR A 253 -9.78 6.83 -6.67
C THR A 253 -9.59 7.41 -8.08
N PRO A 254 -9.49 6.57 -9.13
CA PRO A 254 -9.25 7.04 -10.50
C PRO A 254 -10.23 8.08 -11.01
N ASN A 255 -11.49 8.03 -10.54
CA ASN A 255 -12.50 9.06 -10.88
C ASN A 255 -12.32 10.38 -10.08
N GLY A 256 -11.35 10.46 -9.18
CA GLY A 256 -11.09 11.64 -8.36
C GLY A 256 -12.14 11.96 -7.29
N GLN A 257 -13.08 11.05 -7.02
CA GLN A 257 -14.13 11.29 -6.06
C GLN A 257 -13.63 11.19 -4.61
N TYR A 258 -12.79 10.20 -4.33
CA TYR A 258 -12.32 9.92 -2.97
C TYR A 258 -10.80 9.99 -2.85
N ALA A 259 -10.36 10.48 -1.71
CA ALA A 259 -9.01 10.29 -1.18
C ALA A 259 -9.05 9.20 -0.10
N LEU A 260 -8.12 8.26 -0.14
CA LEU A 260 -8.02 7.09 0.73
C LEU A 260 -6.75 7.18 1.58
N LEU A 261 -6.90 7.14 2.90
CA LEU A 261 -5.78 7.21 3.82
C LEU A 261 -5.90 6.10 4.89
N PRO A 262 -5.04 5.09 4.86
CA PRO A 262 -4.96 4.13 5.96
C PRO A 262 -4.39 4.79 7.21
N HIS A 263 -5.01 4.52 8.36
CA HIS A 263 -4.59 5.04 9.65
C HIS A 263 -3.90 3.93 10.45
N ALA A 264 -2.56 4.00 10.53
CA ALA A 264 -1.75 2.90 11.01
C ALA A 264 -2.00 2.55 12.49
N ARG A 265 -2.42 3.51 13.33
CA ARG A 265 -2.64 3.29 14.77
C ARG A 265 -4.09 3.01 15.14
N SER A 266 -5.05 3.45 14.33
CA SER A 266 -6.47 3.16 14.60
C SER A 266 -7.01 1.96 13.85
N GLY A 267 -6.27 1.43 12.87
CA GLY A 267 -6.73 0.32 12.05
C GLY A 267 -7.95 0.64 11.20
N THR A 268 -8.03 1.87 10.72
CA THR A 268 -9.12 2.35 9.87
C THR A 268 -8.63 2.82 8.52
N LEU A 269 -9.52 2.81 7.53
CA LEU A 269 -9.32 3.48 6.25
C LEU A 269 -10.18 4.75 6.25
N MET A 270 -9.54 5.93 6.21
CA MET A 270 -10.26 7.17 6.00
C MET A 270 -10.66 7.31 4.53
N VAL A 271 -11.90 7.70 4.30
CA VAL A 271 -12.43 8.09 2.99
C VAL A 271 -12.74 9.57 3.02
N GLY A 272 -12.02 10.35 2.21
CA GLY A 272 -12.20 11.79 2.04
C GLY A 272 -12.96 12.12 0.76
N ASP A 273 -13.86 13.10 0.82
CA ASP A 273 -14.51 13.72 -0.34
C ASP A 273 -13.56 14.77 -0.92
N VAL A 274 -13.04 14.53 -2.12
CA VAL A 274 -12.04 15.40 -2.75
C VAL A 274 -12.65 16.76 -3.10
N ALA A 275 -13.83 16.79 -3.71
CA ALA A 275 -14.50 18.01 -4.12
C ALA A 275 -14.96 18.85 -2.92
N GLY A 276 -15.49 18.22 -1.88
CA GLY A 276 -15.92 18.87 -0.63
C GLY A 276 -14.77 19.15 0.33
N GLN A 277 -13.58 18.62 0.08
CA GLN A 277 -12.40 18.74 0.98
C GLN A 277 -12.75 18.41 2.42
N ARG A 278 -13.31 17.24 2.67
CA ARG A 278 -13.79 16.82 3.99
C ARG A 278 -13.67 15.32 4.17
N VAL A 279 -13.58 14.89 5.41
CA VAL A 279 -13.72 13.47 5.75
C VAL A 279 -15.18 13.06 5.59
N ILE A 280 -15.43 11.93 4.87
CA ILE A 280 -16.76 11.32 4.77
C ILE A 280 -16.95 10.33 5.91
N ARG A 281 -15.96 9.43 6.08
CA ARG A 281 -16.04 8.36 7.08
C ARG A 281 -14.67 7.72 7.33
N TYR A 282 -14.61 6.97 8.42
CA TYR A 282 -13.56 6.01 8.72
C TYR A 282 -14.16 4.61 8.63
N ILE A 283 -13.58 3.75 7.81
CA ILE A 283 -13.96 2.34 7.65
C ILE A 283 -13.09 1.53 8.61
N PRO A 284 -13.65 0.89 9.65
CA PRO A 284 -12.90 -0.05 10.47
C PRO A 284 -12.43 -1.23 9.61
N LEU A 285 -11.15 -1.55 9.66
CA LEU A 285 -10.58 -2.68 8.94
C LEU A 285 -10.67 -3.94 9.81
N GLU A 286 -11.14 -5.03 9.20
CA GLU A 286 -11.26 -6.31 9.89
C GLU A 286 -9.88 -6.97 10.01
N MET A 287 -9.20 -6.70 11.12
CA MET A 287 -7.87 -7.26 11.44
C MET A 287 -7.98 -8.35 12.49
N THR A 288 -7.05 -9.31 12.49
CA THR A 288 -6.99 -10.36 13.52
C THR A 288 -6.33 -9.84 14.81
N ARG A 289 -5.43 -8.85 14.68
CA ARG A 289 -4.73 -8.21 15.81
C ARG A 289 -5.24 -6.79 16.03
N VAL A 290 -6.46 -6.69 16.53
CA VAL A 290 -7.13 -5.40 16.78
C VAL A 290 -6.45 -4.53 17.85
N ASP A 291 -5.74 -5.14 18.79
CA ASP A 291 -5.05 -4.41 19.86
C ASP A 291 -3.73 -3.76 19.42
N GLU A 292 -3.20 -4.18 18.28
CA GLU A 292 -1.96 -3.66 17.70
C GLU A 292 -2.15 -3.36 16.20
N PRO A 293 -3.04 -2.42 15.84
CA PRO A 293 -3.28 -2.13 14.44
C PRO A 293 -2.04 -1.59 13.76
N SER A 294 -1.79 -2.02 12.53
CA SER A 294 -0.66 -1.57 11.72
C SER A 294 -1.00 -1.65 10.24
N THR A 295 -1.86 -0.76 9.79
CA THR A 295 -2.15 -0.61 8.35
C THR A 295 -1.01 0.13 7.66
N ALA A 296 -0.77 -0.16 6.39
CA ALA A 296 0.33 0.45 5.64
C ALA A 296 -0.13 0.96 4.26
N GLY A 297 0.02 0.16 3.22
CA GLY A 297 -0.32 0.54 1.86
C GLY A 297 -1.83 0.56 1.61
N VAL A 298 -2.24 1.37 0.67
CA VAL A 298 -3.58 1.38 0.10
C VAL A 298 -3.47 1.55 -1.42
N PHE A 299 -4.30 0.84 -2.18
CA PHE A 299 -4.41 1.02 -3.63
C PHE A 299 -5.89 0.93 -4.03
N PRO A 300 -6.47 1.99 -4.63
CA PRO A 300 -7.83 1.96 -5.15
C PRO A 300 -7.89 1.16 -6.46
N HIS A 301 -8.84 0.23 -6.56
CA HIS A 301 -9.08 -0.51 -7.80
C HIS A 301 -9.70 0.42 -8.86
N PRO A 302 -9.42 0.20 -10.16
CA PRO A 302 -9.95 1.04 -11.25
C PRO A 302 -11.47 1.12 -11.36
N ASP A 303 -12.22 0.22 -10.71
CA ASP A 303 -13.69 0.30 -10.65
C ASP A 303 -14.22 1.41 -9.74
N ASN A 304 -13.35 2.06 -8.95
CA ASN A 304 -13.68 3.13 -7.99
C ASN A 304 -14.58 2.69 -6.81
N ILE A 305 -14.83 1.41 -6.67
CA ILE A 305 -15.69 0.82 -5.63
C ILE A 305 -14.85 0.06 -4.60
N HIS A 306 -13.76 -0.55 -5.05
CA HIS A 306 -12.91 -1.37 -4.20
C HIS A 306 -11.55 -0.74 -3.95
N ALA A 307 -10.97 -1.06 -2.81
CA ALA A 307 -9.59 -0.71 -2.47
C ALA A 307 -8.91 -1.91 -1.79
N PHE A 308 -7.61 -2.03 -2.01
CA PHE A 308 -6.74 -3.00 -1.35
C PHE A 308 -5.96 -2.29 -0.25
N VAL A 309 -5.88 -2.91 0.93
CA VAL A 309 -5.17 -2.35 2.09
C VAL A 309 -4.27 -3.42 2.70
N THR A 310 -3.00 -3.11 2.90
CA THR A 310 -2.08 -4.01 3.60
C THR A 310 -2.14 -3.81 5.11
N VAL A 311 -2.08 -4.92 5.85
CA VAL A 311 -2.06 -4.94 7.31
C VAL A 311 -0.81 -5.68 7.77
N ARG A 312 0.18 -4.91 8.25
CA ARG A 312 1.53 -5.43 8.58
C ARG A 312 1.50 -6.51 9.65
N ASN A 313 0.82 -6.27 10.77
CA ASN A 313 0.80 -7.20 11.90
C ASN A 313 -0.03 -8.46 11.65
N ASP A 314 -0.89 -8.43 10.65
CA ASP A 314 -1.72 -9.57 10.24
C ASP A 314 -1.12 -10.36 9.08
N ASN A 315 -0.04 -9.87 8.47
CA ASN A 315 0.54 -10.45 7.25
C ASN A 315 -0.54 -10.68 6.17
N SER A 316 -1.38 -9.68 5.94
CA SER A 316 -2.50 -9.80 5.02
C SER A 316 -2.73 -8.56 4.17
N MET A 317 -3.40 -8.77 3.04
CA MET A 317 -4.05 -7.76 2.23
C MET A 317 -5.57 -7.91 2.38
N LEU A 318 -6.25 -6.81 2.60
CA LEU A 318 -7.72 -6.75 2.68
C LEU A 318 -8.29 -6.16 1.40
N VAL A 319 -9.44 -6.67 0.97
CA VAL A 319 -10.28 -6.05 -0.07
C VAL A 319 -11.42 -5.34 0.61
N VAL A 320 -11.51 -4.03 0.42
CA VAL A 320 -12.50 -3.16 1.08
C VAL A 320 -13.43 -2.58 0.04
N ASN A 321 -14.74 -2.68 0.27
CA ASN A 321 -15.73 -2.00 -0.54
C ASN A 321 -15.96 -0.58 0.01
N LEU A 322 -15.65 0.43 -0.78
CA LEU A 322 -15.71 1.84 -0.39
C LEU A 322 -17.12 2.37 -0.20
N GLU A 323 -18.13 1.79 -0.85
CA GLU A 323 -19.52 2.22 -0.75
C GLU A 323 -20.17 1.68 0.52
N THR A 324 -19.99 0.38 0.81
CA THR A 324 -20.58 -0.27 1.97
C THR A 324 -19.75 -0.15 3.24
N GLY A 325 -18.44 0.09 3.09
CA GLY A 325 -17.48 0.10 4.19
C GLY A 325 -17.18 -1.28 4.77
N LYS A 326 -17.39 -2.35 4.00
CA LYS A 326 -17.14 -3.73 4.43
C LYS A 326 -15.83 -4.26 3.89
N THR A 327 -15.12 -5.05 4.67
CA THR A 327 -14.08 -5.94 4.18
C THR A 327 -14.74 -7.13 3.49
N LEU A 328 -14.41 -7.36 2.21
CA LEU A 328 -14.99 -8.44 1.41
C LEU A 328 -14.13 -9.69 1.43
N ALA A 329 -12.81 -9.53 1.46
CA ALA A 329 -11.85 -10.63 1.49
C ALA A 329 -10.59 -10.25 2.24
N ARG A 330 -9.91 -11.28 2.70
CA ARG A 330 -8.56 -11.25 3.27
C ARG A 330 -7.70 -12.25 2.50
N VAL A 331 -6.54 -11.82 2.05
CA VAL A 331 -5.55 -12.69 1.43
C VAL A 331 -4.29 -12.68 2.30
N GLU A 332 -3.83 -13.87 2.70
CA GLU A 332 -2.58 -14.01 3.45
C GLU A 332 -1.40 -13.75 2.52
N VAL A 333 -0.44 -12.97 3.01
CA VAL A 333 0.83 -12.68 2.35
C VAL A 333 1.99 -13.00 3.29
N GLN A 334 3.23 -12.62 2.93
CA GLN A 334 4.36 -12.85 3.82
C GLN A 334 4.55 -11.73 4.83
N GLU A 335 5.63 -11.80 5.65
CA GLU A 335 5.79 -10.96 6.84
C GLU A 335 5.94 -9.46 6.52
N SER A 336 5.20 -8.67 7.28
CA SER A 336 5.22 -7.21 7.23
C SER A 336 4.92 -6.64 5.84
N PRO A 337 3.72 -6.89 5.27
CA PRO A 337 3.32 -6.30 4.00
C PRO A 337 3.27 -4.77 4.11
N ASP A 338 3.71 -4.08 3.05
CA ASP A 338 3.80 -2.61 3.01
C ASP A 338 3.14 -2.05 1.75
N GLY A 339 3.89 -1.49 0.82
CA GLY A 339 3.35 -0.98 -0.45
C GLY A 339 2.70 -2.08 -1.30
N LEU A 340 1.76 -1.66 -2.14
CA LEU A 340 1.08 -2.54 -3.07
C LEU A 340 0.67 -1.80 -4.34
N ALA A 341 0.53 -2.55 -5.43
CA ALA A 341 0.08 -2.03 -6.72
C ALA A 341 -0.80 -3.06 -7.44
N TRP A 342 -1.56 -2.61 -8.41
CA TRP A 342 -2.42 -3.44 -9.23
C TRP A 342 -1.99 -3.44 -10.69
N SER A 343 -2.11 -4.59 -11.35
CA SER A 343 -1.91 -4.78 -12.79
C SER A 343 -3.18 -5.35 -13.42
N PRO A 344 -3.58 -4.90 -14.63
CA PRO A 344 -4.68 -5.51 -15.36
C PRO A 344 -4.36 -6.91 -15.90
N VAL A 345 -3.10 -7.31 -15.86
CA VAL A 345 -2.65 -8.61 -16.38
C VAL A 345 -3.07 -9.71 -15.42
N GLN A 346 -3.71 -10.73 -15.96
CA GLN A 346 -4.15 -11.92 -15.23
C GLN A 346 -3.12 -13.05 -15.38
N ARG A 347 -3.12 -13.94 -14.40
CA ARG A 347 -2.37 -15.19 -14.43
C ARG A 347 -2.83 -16.12 -15.56
#